data_f31890b40e618303de01797814ff3279
#
_entry.id   f31890b40e618303de01797814ff3279
#
_cell.length_a   1.000
_cell.length_b   1.000
_cell.length_c   1.000
_cell.angle_alpha   90.00
_cell.angle_beta   90.00
_cell.angle_gamma   90.00
#
_symmetry.space_group_name_H-M   'P 1'
#
loop_
_entity.id
_entity.type
_entity.pdbx_description
1 polymer ?
#
loop_
_entity_poly.entity_id
_entity_poly.type
_entity_poly.pdbx_seq_one_letter_code
_entity_poly.pdbx_strand_id
1 'polypeptide(L)' 'MRGIKPETLEWLRKEYPVGTRVELVQMDDCQAPPVGTHGTVTGIDDTGSLLMHWDNGCGLNVIYGVDIVRKVDDLSGE' A
#
# COMPACT_ATOMS: atom_id res chain seq x y z
N MET A 1 0.87 -0.40 23.12
CA MET A 1 0.99 0.34 22.40
C MET A 1 1.00 -0.13 21.15
N ARG A 2 0.80 0.42 20.32
CA ARG A 2 0.73 0.04 19.24
C ARG A 2 1.67 0.56 18.44
N GLY A 3 2.41 0.73 18.08
CA GLY A 3 3.36 1.20 17.20
C GLY A 3 3.97 0.08 16.45
N ILE A 4 4.64 0.36 15.37
CA ILE A 4 5.27 -0.63 14.58
C ILE A 4 6.72 -0.70 15.00
N LYS A 5 7.32 -1.86 14.95
CA LYS A 5 8.72 -2.00 15.31
C LYS A 5 9.59 -1.30 14.31
N PRO A 6 10.69 -0.68 14.73
CA PRO A 6 11.57 0.01 13.81
C PRO A 6 12.08 -0.89 12.67
N GLU A 7 12.36 -2.15 12.96
CA GLU A 7 12.84 -3.08 11.94
C GLU A 7 11.77 -3.32 10.90
N THR A 8 10.51 -3.42 11.32
CA THR A 8 9.41 -3.66 10.41
C THR A 8 9.20 -2.44 9.52
N LEU A 9 9.29 -1.25 10.12
CA LEU A 9 9.13 -0.02 9.37
C LEU A 9 10.23 0.11 8.32
N GLU A 10 11.45 -0.24 8.69
CA GLU A 10 12.55 -0.16 7.77
C GLU A 10 12.35 -1.16 6.64
N TRP A 11 11.88 -2.36 6.96
CA TRP A 11 11.61 -3.37 5.96
C TRP A 11 10.52 -2.89 4.99
N LEU A 12 9.47 -2.26 5.52
CA LEU A 12 8.40 -1.76 4.68
C LEU A 12 8.94 -0.70 3.72
N ARG A 13 9.80 0.17 4.19
CA ARG A 13 10.34 1.22 3.34
C ARG A 13 11.24 0.67 2.24
N LYS A 14 11.84 -0.50 2.48
CA LYS A 14 12.65 -1.12 1.46
C LYS A 14 11.76 -1.88 0.48
N GLU A 15 10.71 -2.53 0.98
CA GLU A 15 9.86 -3.35 0.13
C GLU A 15 8.91 -2.52 -0.71
N TYR A 16 8.47 -1.37 -0.19
CA TYR A 16 7.48 -0.54 -0.87
C TYR A 16 7.99 0.89 -0.98
N PRO A 17 9.07 1.10 -1.73
CA PRO A 17 9.54 2.48 -1.90
C PRO A 17 8.52 3.30 -2.70
N VAL A 18 8.64 4.60 -2.62
CA VAL A 18 7.76 5.51 -3.35
C VAL A 18 7.78 5.11 -4.83
N GLY A 19 6.63 5.02 -5.42
CA GLY A 19 6.50 4.63 -6.82
C GLY A 19 6.18 3.16 -7.03
N THR A 20 6.18 2.34 -5.96
CA THR A 20 5.87 0.92 -6.10
C THR A 20 4.42 0.78 -6.52
N ARG A 21 4.18 -0.07 -7.50
CA ARG A 21 2.82 -0.36 -7.95
C ARG A 21 2.33 -1.61 -7.26
N VAL A 22 1.09 -1.56 -6.78
CA VAL A 22 0.49 -2.69 -6.08
C VAL A 22 -0.95 -2.88 -6.54
N GLU A 23 -1.47 -4.06 -6.29
CA GLU A 23 -2.84 -4.38 -6.60
C GLU A 23 -3.54 -4.70 -5.28
N LEU A 24 -4.75 -4.20 -5.08
CA LEU A 24 -5.48 -4.45 -3.86
C LEU A 24 -6.00 -5.88 -3.85
N VAL A 25 -5.67 -6.61 -2.80
CA VAL A 25 -6.12 -7.99 -2.62
C VAL A 25 -7.27 -8.03 -1.61
N GLN A 26 -7.14 -7.30 -0.50
CA GLN A 26 -8.19 -7.32 0.52
C GLN A 26 -8.16 -6.05 1.34
N MET A 27 -9.29 -5.43 1.50
CA MET A 27 -9.42 -4.27 2.38
C MET A 27 -10.86 -4.23 2.84
N ASP A 28 -11.06 -4.36 4.16
CA ASP A 28 -12.39 -4.47 4.71
C ASP A 28 -12.87 -3.09 5.13
N ASP A 29 -13.20 -2.27 4.17
CA ASP A 29 -13.63 -0.90 4.42
C ASP A 29 -14.66 -0.57 3.35
N CYS A 30 -15.76 0.04 3.75
CA CYS A 30 -16.84 0.33 2.81
C CYS A 30 -16.44 1.32 1.74
N GLN A 31 -15.35 2.07 1.95
CA GLN A 31 -14.89 3.02 0.96
C GLN A 31 -13.68 2.50 0.19
N ALA A 32 -13.35 1.24 0.36
CA ALA A 32 -12.20 0.67 -0.31
C ALA A 32 -12.42 0.61 -1.82
N PRO A 33 -11.36 0.76 -2.61
CA PRO A 33 -11.50 0.54 -4.03
C PRO A 33 -11.80 -0.94 -4.28
N PRO A 34 -12.32 -1.29 -5.43
CA PRO A 34 -12.58 -2.71 -5.69
C PRO A 34 -11.31 -3.53 -5.66
N VAL A 35 -11.42 -4.77 -5.23
CA VAL A 35 -10.30 -5.70 -5.27
C VAL A 35 -9.80 -5.78 -6.71
N GLY A 36 -8.52 -5.76 -6.90
CA GLY A 36 -7.90 -5.75 -8.22
C GLY A 36 -7.52 -4.36 -8.70
N THR A 37 -7.92 -3.31 -7.98
CA THR A 37 -7.53 -1.96 -8.35
C THR A 37 -6.04 -1.79 -8.11
N HIS A 38 -5.35 -1.18 -9.06
CA HIS A 38 -3.92 -0.92 -8.90
C HIS A 38 -3.73 0.48 -8.32
N GLY A 39 -2.66 0.66 -7.64
CA GLY A 39 -2.31 1.96 -7.07
C GLY A 39 -0.81 2.11 -6.93
N THR A 40 -0.40 3.31 -6.56
CA THR A 40 1.01 3.65 -6.40
C THR A 40 1.27 4.03 -4.95
N VAL A 41 2.32 3.48 -4.38
CA VAL A 41 2.75 3.86 -3.04
C VAL A 41 3.40 5.23 -3.13
N THR A 42 2.94 6.19 -2.34
CA THR A 42 3.50 7.53 -2.34
C THR A 42 4.35 7.77 -1.10
N GLY A 43 4.36 6.87 -0.15
CA GLY A 43 5.18 6.98 1.04
C GLY A 43 4.73 5.97 2.08
N ILE A 44 5.42 5.94 3.21
CA ILE A 44 5.05 5.09 4.33
C ILE A 44 5.17 5.97 5.56
N ASP A 45 4.11 6.02 6.35
CA ASP A 45 4.14 6.88 7.53
C ASP A 45 4.75 6.11 8.72
N ASP A 46 4.87 6.79 9.84
CA ASP A 46 5.55 6.20 11.00
C ASP A 46 4.76 5.09 11.65
N THR A 47 3.50 4.92 11.31
CA THR A 47 2.70 3.85 11.87
C THR A 47 2.71 2.62 10.96
N GLY A 48 3.43 2.67 9.86
CA GLY A 48 3.51 1.54 8.95
C GLY A 48 2.41 1.48 7.93
N SER A 49 1.68 2.58 7.74
CA SER A 49 0.65 2.62 6.71
C SER A 49 1.28 3.02 5.39
N LEU A 50 0.89 2.34 4.33
CA LEU A 50 1.34 2.70 3.00
C LEU A 50 0.42 3.82 2.50
N LEU A 51 1.00 4.96 2.21
CA LEU A 51 0.23 6.10 1.69
C LEU A 51 0.04 5.82 0.21
N MET A 52 -1.21 5.87 -0.24
CA MET A 52 -1.55 5.37 -1.55
C MET A 52 -2.22 6.39 -2.44
N HIS A 53 -2.02 6.23 -3.72
CA HIS A 53 -2.80 6.94 -4.71
C HIS A 53 -3.32 5.84 -5.64
N TRP A 54 -4.60 5.49 -5.49
CA TRP A 54 -5.19 4.42 -6.29
C TRP A 54 -5.62 4.95 -7.66
N ASP A 55 -5.51 4.12 -8.68
CA ASP A 55 -5.77 4.55 -10.04
C ASP A 55 -7.21 5.00 -10.26
N ASN A 56 -8.12 4.56 -9.40
CA ASN A 56 -9.52 4.99 -9.52
C ASN A 56 -9.79 6.31 -8.79
N GLY A 57 -8.76 6.97 -8.29
CA GLY A 57 -8.92 8.25 -7.59
C GLY A 57 -9.09 8.13 -6.09
N CYS A 58 -9.19 6.92 -5.56
CA CYS A 58 -9.36 6.73 -4.13
C CYS A 58 -8.04 7.03 -3.43
N GLY A 59 -8.10 7.58 -2.23
CA GLY A 59 -6.91 7.90 -1.46
C GLY A 59 -6.75 7.13 -0.18
N LEU A 60 -7.48 6.01 0.00
CA LEU A 60 -7.36 5.25 1.23
C LEU A 60 -6.00 4.60 1.33
N ASN A 61 -5.39 4.71 2.50
CA ASN A 61 -4.08 4.12 2.73
C ASN A 61 -4.21 2.64 3.10
N VAL A 62 -3.13 1.89 2.95
CA VAL A 62 -3.11 0.47 3.27
C VAL A 62 -2.44 0.31 4.62
N ILE A 63 -3.08 -0.41 5.53
CA ILE A 63 -2.54 -0.63 6.86
C ILE A 63 -1.87 -1.99 6.88
N TYR A 64 -0.55 -1.99 7.06
CA TYR A 64 0.23 -3.22 7.05
C TYR A 64 -0.27 -4.13 8.18
N GLY A 65 -0.52 -5.37 7.85
CA GLY A 65 -1.01 -6.34 8.82
C GLY A 65 -2.54 -6.42 8.90
N VAL A 66 -3.23 -5.47 8.26
CA VAL A 66 -4.69 -5.46 8.26
C VAL A 66 -5.20 -5.61 6.83
N ASP A 67 -4.69 -4.77 5.94
CA ASP A 67 -5.10 -4.81 4.54
C ASP A 67 -4.04 -5.57 3.74
N ILE A 68 -4.41 -6.14 2.61
CA ILE A 68 -3.49 -6.95 1.83
C ILE A 68 -3.39 -6.41 0.42
N VAL A 69 -2.16 -6.17 -0.02
CA VAL A 69 -1.87 -5.79 -1.40
C VAL A 69 -0.75 -6.67 -1.89
N ARG A 70 -0.58 -6.76 -3.20
CA ARG A 70 0.58 -7.45 -3.76
C ARG A 70 1.25 -6.54 -4.76
N LYS A 71 2.55 -6.64 -4.87
CA LYS A 71 3.27 -5.82 -5.82
C LYS A 71 2.99 -6.31 -7.24
N VAL A 72 2.87 -5.39 -8.16
CA VAL A 72 2.65 -5.72 -9.55
C VAL A 72 3.69 -5.00 -10.39
N ASP A 73 3.98 -5.55 -11.54
CA ASP A 73 5.00 -4.98 -12.40
C ASP A 73 4.30 -4.28 -13.55
N ASP A 74 3.93 -3.04 -13.31
CA ASP A 74 3.25 -2.27 -14.33
C ASP A 74 4.19 -1.52 -15.20
N LEU A 75 5.50 -1.78 -15.05
CA LEU A 75 6.40 -1.01 -15.77
C LEU A 75 6.34 -1.35 -17.13
N SER A 76 5.95 -2.43 -17.35
CA SER A 76 5.94 -2.83 -18.57
C SER A 76 5.27 -2.09 -19.40
N GLY A 77 4.81 -1.52 -19.04
CA GLY A 77 4.25 -0.89 -19.94
C GLY A 77 5.10 -0.87 -20.96
N GLU A 78 5.67 -1.16 -20.73
CA GLU A 78 6.21 -1.10 -21.47
C GLU A 78 6.31 -1.53 -21.87
#